data_93399f22987004f058c404a1270554ed
#
_entry.id   93399f22987004f058c404a1270554ed
#
_cell.length_a   1.000
_cell.length_b   1.000
_cell.length_c   1.000
_cell.angle_alpha   90.00
_cell.angle_beta   90.00
_cell.angle_gamma   90.00
#
_symmetry.space_group_name_H-M   'P 1'
#
loop_
_entity.id
_entity.type
_entity.pdbx_description
1 polymer ?
#
loop_
_entity_poly.entity_id
_entity_poly.type
_entity_poly.pdbx_seq_one_letter_code
_entity_poly.pdbx_strand_id
1 'polypeptide(L)'
;ELGLIPQKAAEVIVQSAKLEKLDMDYVLEQVRLTRHPLVPTIRGLEYACSEHYGEYVHFGPTTQDVIDTGLVLQLKAAHQTFLRDIKILGRSLLSLSEKHRNTPMVGRTLALQALPITFGHKTAIWLTELARHYQRLKEVEPRLFVGSVVGAVGTKASLSDKADELEKRVLKRLGLGIPEISWQPARDRFSEYGMLIGLISGTLGKIANEILILAHNEIDELSEPFGKGQVGSSTMPHKRNPAIVENAACVSNTLKANLSVLTDMMKHQHERDGAIWKMEWKIMPEMCLMLSVILDNMKTVLGGLNVHVEKMRHNMDILGGFMLAERVMFALSDKAGKQTAHEIVYEASMSGQEEGITFVEAINRDTRIRDHISQEELNALLDPTTYVGNAPEQVDRVVAQTKASGWLND
;
A
#
# COMPACT_ATOMS: atom_id res chain seq x y z
N GLU A 1 3.95 3.54 42.88
CA GLU A 1 2.57 3.16 43.20
C GLU A 1 2.46 1.76 43.83
N LEU A 2 3.25 0.80 43.35
CA LEU A 2 3.27 -0.57 43.85
C LEU A 2 4.27 -0.80 44.99
N GLY A 3 5.12 0.19 45.28
CA GLY A 3 6.13 0.10 46.32
C GLY A 3 7.28 -0.86 46.01
N LEU A 4 7.58 -1.08 44.69
CA LEU A 4 8.71 -1.90 44.23
C LEU A 4 10.05 -1.15 44.37
N ILE A 5 10.00 0.17 44.28
CA ILE A 5 11.14 1.07 44.49
C ILE A 5 10.68 2.21 45.45
N PRO A 6 11.61 2.92 46.10
CA PRO A 6 11.26 4.09 46.91
C PRO A 6 10.53 5.15 46.07
N GLN A 7 9.50 5.76 46.65
CA GLN A 7 8.70 6.79 45.97
C GLN A 7 9.58 7.95 45.47
N LYS A 8 10.53 8.40 46.28
CA LYS A 8 11.46 9.47 45.90
C LYS A 8 12.33 9.12 44.70
N ALA A 9 12.77 7.86 44.64
CA ALA A 9 13.51 7.38 43.46
C ALA A 9 12.65 7.45 42.19
N ALA A 10 11.39 7.02 42.26
CA ALA A 10 10.47 7.11 41.11
C ALA A 10 10.28 8.55 40.64
N GLU A 11 10.11 9.50 41.58
CA GLU A 11 9.94 10.93 41.27
C GLU A 11 11.19 11.49 40.56
N VAL A 12 12.38 11.20 41.08
CA VAL A 12 13.66 11.65 40.50
C VAL A 12 13.88 11.05 39.10
N ILE A 13 13.64 9.74 38.92
CA ILE A 13 13.76 9.06 37.62
C ILE A 13 12.81 9.70 36.60
N VAL A 14 11.54 9.91 36.92
CA VAL A 14 10.57 10.53 36.03
C VAL A 14 10.99 11.96 35.64
N GLN A 15 11.49 12.74 36.60
CA GLN A 15 11.99 14.09 36.33
C GLN A 15 13.25 14.11 35.45
N SER A 16 14.09 13.08 35.55
CA SER A 16 15.35 12.95 34.81
C SER A 16 15.19 12.27 33.45
N ALA A 17 14.10 11.50 33.22
CA ALA A 17 13.83 10.78 31.99
C ALA A 17 13.34 11.71 30.86
N LYS A 18 14.19 12.69 30.51
CA LYS A 18 13.96 13.65 29.43
C LYS A 18 15.23 13.72 28.58
N LEU A 19 15.05 13.75 27.27
CA LEU A 19 16.18 13.72 26.34
C LEU A 19 17.19 14.85 26.58
N GLU A 20 16.69 16.05 26.88
CA GLU A 20 17.48 17.25 27.17
C GLU A 20 18.30 17.18 28.47
N LYS A 21 18.02 16.19 29.33
CA LYS A 21 18.78 15.95 30.58
C LYS A 21 19.84 14.87 30.46
N LEU A 22 19.82 14.11 29.34
CA LEU A 22 20.83 13.11 29.11
C LEU A 22 22.10 13.75 28.54
N ASP A 23 23.25 13.45 29.15
CA ASP A 23 24.53 13.75 28.56
C ASP A 23 24.80 12.81 27.38
N MET A 24 24.56 13.31 26.17
CA MET A 24 24.68 12.49 24.96
C MET A 24 26.13 12.09 24.66
N ASP A 25 27.12 12.88 25.05
CA ASP A 25 28.53 12.52 24.88
C ASP A 25 28.89 11.34 25.79
N TYR A 26 28.41 11.36 27.03
CA TYR A 26 28.51 10.22 27.94
C TYR A 26 27.79 8.98 27.40
N VAL A 27 26.59 9.13 26.91
CA VAL A 27 25.83 8.01 26.30
C VAL A 27 26.58 7.41 25.11
N LEU A 28 27.15 8.23 24.22
CA LEU A 28 27.95 7.78 23.09
C LEU A 28 29.24 7.06 23.50
N GLU A 29 29.91 7.52 24.56
CA GLU A 29 31.02 6.79 25.14
C GLU A 29 30.59 5.41 25.65
N GLN A 30 29.45 5.34 26.37
CA GLN A 30 28.89 4.07 26.85
C GLN A 30 28.52 3.13 25.72
N VAL A 31 28.07 3.63 24.55
CA VAL A 31 27.84 2.81 23.34
C VAL A 31 29.14 2.11 22.91
N ARG A 32 30.24 2.84 22.86
CA ARG A 32 31.55 2.29 22.46
C ARG A 32 32.05 1.23 23.44
N LEU A 33 31.86 1.47 24.73
CA LEU A 33 32.32 0.58 25.81
C LEU A 33 31.47 -0.69 25.91
N THR A 34 30.16 -0.54 25.95
CA THR A 34 29.26 -1.65 26.26
C THR A 34 28.86 -2.46 25.04
N ARG A 35 28.88 -1.86 23.85
CA ARG A 35 28.39 -2.44 22.58
C ARG A 35 26.98 -3.01 22.72
N HIS A 36 26.15 -2.38 23.56
CA HIS A 36 24.79 -2.80 23.86
C HIS A 36 23.78 -1.73 23.39
N PRO A 37 22.63 -2.12 22.83
CA PRO A 37 21.68 -1.16 22.23
C PRO A 37 20.96 -0.27 23.24
N LEU A 38 20.74 -0.71 24.49
CA LEU A 38 19.96 0.03 25.49
C LEU A 38 20.77 0.41 26.73
N VAL A 39 21.73 -0.41 27.18
CA VAL A 39 22.52 -0.14 28.40
C VAL A 39 23.15 1.26 28.42
N PRO A 40 23.67 1.81 27.31
CA PRO A 40 24.16 3.19 27.28
C PRO A 40 23.11 4.23 27.70
N THR A 41 21.89 4.10 27.21
CA THR A 41 20.77 4.99 27.57
C THR A 41 20.36 4.82 29.04
N ILE A 42 20.36 3.58 29.56
CA ILE A 42 20.12 3.31 30.98
C ILE A 42 21.15 4.03 31.82
N ARG A 43 22.46 3.85 31.52
CA ARG A 43 23.54 4.53 32.22
C ARG A 43 23.47 6.06 32.13
N GLY A 44 23.11 6.59 30.97
CA GLY A 44 22.85 8.01 30.79
C GLY A 44 21.75 8.54 31.70
N LEU A 45 20.64 7.77 31.85
CA LEU A 45 19.57 8.11 32.77
C LEU A 45 20.00 7.96 34.26
N GLU A 46 20.73 6.90 34.59
CA GLU A 46 21.32 6.73 35.93
C GLU A 46 22.19 7.94 36.30
N TYR A 47 23.07 8.36 35.38
CA TYR A 47 23.95 9.53 35.57
C TYR A 47 23.17 10.86 35.72
N ALA A 48 22.06 11.00 35.00
CA ALA A 48 21.18 12.19 35.09
C ALA A 48 20.37 12.26 36.40
N CYS A 49 20.24 11.15 37.15
CA CYS A 49 19.53 11.13 38.42
C CYS A 49 20.39 11.63 39.57
N SER A 50 19.83 12.49 40.44
CA SER A 50 20.49 12.99 41.65
C SER A 50 20.44 11.98 42.81
N GLU A 51 21.29 12.18 43.82
CA GLU A 51 21.23 11.53 45.14
C GLU A 51 21.22 9.99 45.11
N HIS A 52 21.97 9.36 44.19
CA HIS A 52 22.03 7.90 44.02
C HIS A 52 20.71 7.21 43.66
N TYR A 53 19.64 7.96 43.36
CA TYR A 53 18.35 7.38 42.94
C TYR A 53 18.40 6.70 41.56
N GLY A 54 19.47 6.94 40.78
CA GLY A 54 19.71 6.25 39.51
C GLY A 54 19.84 4.74 39.64
N GLU A 55 20.27 4.21 40.80
CA GLU A 55 20.39 2.77 41.06
C GLU A 55 19.04 2.01 40.90
N TYR A 56 17.91 2.71 40.92
CA TYR A 56 16.59 2.13 40.72
C TYR A 56 16.10 2.20 39.26
N VAL A 57 16.92 2.74 38.34
CA VAL A 57 16.59 2.72 36.91
C VAL A 57 16.63 1.30 36.38
N HIS A 58 15.69 0.95 35.52
CA HIS A 58 15.58 -0.39 34.91
C HIS A 58 15.41 -1.55 35.91
N PHE A 59 14.73 -1.29 37.04
CA PHE A 59 14.49 -2.28 38.07
C PHE A 59 13.41 -3.29 37.66
N GLY A 60 13.81 -4.53 37.40
CA GLY A 60 12.92 -5.67 37.14
C GLY A 60 12.79 -6.10 35.67
N PRO A 61 12.49 -5.23 34.69
CA PRO A 61 12.41 -5.64 33.30
C PRO A 61 13.76 -6.03 32.71
N THR A 62 13.74 -6.73 31.56
CA THR A 62 14.93 -6.95 30.73
C THR A 62 15.03 -5.88 29.64
N THR A 63 16.21 -5.70 29.07
CA THR A 63 16.42 -4.75 27.97
C THR A 63 15.53 -5.05 26.75
N GLN A 64 15.19 -6.31 26.50
CA GLN A 64 14.26 -6.68 25.42
C GLN A 64 12.85 -6.15 25.68
N ASP A 65 12.36 -6.18 26.91
CA ASP A 65 11.03 -5.60 27.25
C ASP A 65 10.95 -4.13 26.82
N VAL A 66 12.02 -3.37 27.09
CA VAL A 66 12.07 -1.94 26.74
C VAL A 66 12.18 -1.73 25.24
N ILE A 67 13.07 -2.47 24.56
CA ILE A 67 13.31 -2.32 23.12
C ILE A 67 12.08 -2.76 22.32
N ASP A 68 11.50 -3.93 22.64
CA ASP A 68 10.33 -4.46 21.94
C ASP A 68 9.11 -3.56 22.15
N THR A 69 8.87 -3.11 23.40
CA THR A 69 7.77 -2.18 23.68
C THR A 69 8.00 -0.82 23.00
N GLY A 70 9.24 -0.35 22.96
CA GLY A 70 9.62 0.86 22.23
C GLY A 70 9.38 0.72 20.72
N LEU A 71 9.74 -0.42 20.13
CA LEU A 71 9.44 -0.69 18.71
C LEU A 71 7.94 -0.73 18.45
N VAL A 72 7.14 -1.37 19.31
CA VAL A 72 5.68 -1.39 19.19
C VAL A 72 5.09 0.03 19.21
N LEU A 73 5.59 0.91 20.07
CA LEU A 73 5.15 2.32 20.12
C LEU A 73 5.51 3.08 18.83
N GLN A 74 6.70 2.84 18.27
CA GLN A 74 7.12 3.42 16.99
C GLN A 74 6.24 2.90 15.84
N LEU A 75 5.98 1.58 15.80
CA LEU A 75 5.09 0.98 14.80
C LEU A 75 3.66 1.51 14.92
N LYS A 76 3.17 1.75 16.14
CA LYS A 76 1.85 2.36 16.38
C LYS A 76 1.78 3.78 15.81
N ALA A 77 2.82 4.59 15.97
CA ALA A 77 2.87 5.93 15.39
C ALA A 77 2.92 5.89 13.83
N ALA A 78 3.75 5.02 13.26
CA ALA A 78 3.82 4.81 11.82
C ALA A 78 2.48 4.31 11.26
N HIS A 79 1.83 3.38 11.94
CA HIS A 79 0.54 2.81 11.57
C HIS A 79 -0.58 3.88 11.47
N GLN A 80 -0.64 4.83 12.41
CA GLN A 80 -1.60 5.93 12.34
C GLN A 80 -1.35 6.80 11.10
N THR A 81 -0.09 7.01 10.73
CA THR A 81 0.27 7.70 9.49
C THR A 81 -0.21 6.92 8.26
N PHE A 82 -0.02 5.60 8.23
CA PHE A 82 -0.50 4.76 7.12
C PHE A 82 -2.02 4.76 6.99
N LEU A 83 -2.75 4.65 8.09
CA LEU A 83 -4.22 4.74 8.08
C LEU A 83 -4.71 6.08 7.52
N ARG A 84 -4.11 7.18 7.97
CA ARG A 84 -4.41 8.53 7.46
C ARG A 84 -4.15 8.62 5.94
N ASP A 85 -2.99 8.18 5.50
CA ASP A 85 -2.55 8.34 4.11
C ASP A 85 -3.33 7.42 3.16
N ILE A 86 -3.69 6.22 3.58
CA ILE A 86 -4.58 5.33 2.82
C ILE A 86 -5.97 5.94 2.68
N LYS A 87 -6.51 6.61 3.69
CA LYS A 87 -7.77 7.37 3.57
C LYS A 87 -7.68 8.48 2.54
N ILE A 88 -6.58 9.24 2.52
CA ILE A 88 -6.37 10.31 1.52
C ILE A 88 -6.35 9.73 0.12
N LEU A 89 -5.59 8.65 -0.12
CA LEU A 89 -5.57 7.93 -1.39
C LEU A 89 -6.95 7.40 -1.77
N GLY A 90 -7.68 6.84 -0.81
CA GLY A 90 -9.03 6.35 -1.03
C GLY A 90 -10.00 7.44 -1.47
N ARG A 91 -9.92 8.64 -0.88
CA ARG A 91 -10.73 9.80 -1.30
C ARG A 91 -10.39 10.24 -2.73
N SER A 92 -9.10 10.26 -3.10
CA SER A 92 -8.66 10.58 -4.48
C SER A 92 -9.20 9.55 -5.49
N LEU A 93 -9.10 8.25 -5.17
CA LEU A 93 -9.62 7.20 -6.04
C LEU A 93 -11.15 7.19 -6.11
N LEU A 94 -11.84 7.50 -5.02
CA LEU A 94 -13.30 7.67 -5.02
C LEU A 94 -13.72 8.79 -5.98
N SER A 95 -13.07 9.96 -5.88
CA SER A 95 -13.32 11.09 -6.76
C SER A 95 -13.04 10.77 -8.22
N LEU A 96 -11.93 10.09 -8.52
CA LEU A 96 -11.60 9.65 -9.88
C LEU A 96 -12.62 8.65 -10.42
N SER A 97 -13.07 7.71 -9.59
CA SER A 97 -14.07 6.72 -9.99
C SER A 97 -15.40 7.35 -10.34
N GLU A 98 -15.87 8.30 -9.52
CA GLU A 98 -17.11 9.04 -9.78
C GLU A 98 -17.00 9.92 -11.03
N LYS A 99 -15.94 10.71 -11.11
CA LYS A 99 -15.71 11.65 -12.21
C LYS A 99 -15.62 10.95 -13.57
N HIS A 100 -14.95 9.81 -13.60
CA HIS A 100 -14.66 9.06 -14.82
C HIS A 100 -15.50 7.79 -14.96
N ARG A 101 -16.65 7.74 -14.29
CA ARG A 101 -17.62 6.62 -14.33
C ARG A 101 -17.92 6.18 -15.76
N ASN A 102 -18.12 7.14 -16.65
CA ASN A 102 -18.49 6.93 -18.04
C ASN A 102 -17.37 7.28 -19.04
N THR A 103 -16.16 7.57 -18.60
CA THR A 103 -15.04 7.89 -19.50
C THR A 103 -14.51 6.60 -20.13
N PRO A 104 -14.78 6.35 -21.43
CA PRO A 104 -14.38 5.13 -22.08
C PRO A 104 -12.87 5.14 -22.34
N MET A 105 -12.25 3.98 -22.22
CA MET A 105 -10.86 3.72 -22.54
C MET A 105 -10.65 2.28 -23.00
N VAL A 106 -9.49 2.02 -23.56
CA VAL A 106 -9.09 0.66 -23.94
C VAL A 106 -8.81 -0.19 -22.69
N GLY A 107 -9.51 -1.31 -22.56
CA GLY A 107 -9.12 -2.40 -21.68
C GLY A 107 -8.03 -3.24 -22.37
N ARG A 108 -6.91 -3.48 -21.66
CA ARG A 108 -5.77 -4.24 -22.18
C ARG A 108 -5.60 -5.53 -21.40
N THR A 109 -5.46 -6.63 -22.12
CA THR A 109 -5.16 -7.96 -21.56
C THR A 109 -3.92 -8.51 -22.24
N LEU A 110 -3.00 -9.10 -21.48
CA LEU A 110 -1.75 -9.65 -22.01
C LEU A 110 -0.98 -8.61 -22.86
N ALA A 111 -0.99 -7.35 -22.44
CA ALA A 111 -0.42 -6.17 -23.08
C ALA A 111 -1.14 -5.69 -24.37
N LEU A 112 -2.10 -6.41 -24.90
CA LEU A 112 -2.82 -6.05 -26.12
C LEU A 112 -4.15 -5.36 -25.80
N GLN A 113 -4.61 -4.50 -26.73
CA GLN A 113 -5.96 -3.95 -26.70
C GLN A 113 -6.99 -5.08 -26.82
N ALA A 114 -7.97 -5.09 -25.92
CA ALA A 114 -9.04 -6.10 -25.90
C ALA A 114 -10.41 -5.42 -26.13
N LEU A 115 -11.12 -5.11 -25.07
CA LEU A 115 -12.46 -4.51 -25.13
C LEU A 115 -12.48 -3.15 -24.45
N PRO A 116 -13.41 -2.28 -24.78
CA PRO A 116 -13.61 -1.02 -24.05
C PRO A 116 -13.97 -1.26 -22.58
N ILE A 117 -13.44 -0.43 -21.70
CA ILE A 117 -13.83 -0.29 -20.29
C ILE A 117 -14.05 1.19 -19.98
N THR A 118 -14.34 1.54 -18.73
CA THR A 118 -14.26 2.94 -18.29
C THR A 118 -13.06 3.18 -17.37
N PHE A 119 -12.49 4.39 -17.38
CA PHE A 119 -11.42 4.75 -16.45
C PHE A 119 -11.93 4.71 -15.00
N GLY A 120 -13.20 5.07 -14.76
CA GLY A 120 -13.81 4.89 -13.45
C GLY A 120 -13.83 3.45 -12.98
N HIS A 121 -14.04 2.47 -13.87
CA HIS A 121 -13.97 1.05 -13.53
C HIS A 121 -12.53 0.66 -13.07
N LYS A 122 -11.51 1.09 -13.80
CA LYS A 122 -10.11 0.87 -13.44
C LYS A 122 -9.78 1.43 -12.05
N THR A 123 -10.15 2.67 -11.77
CA THR A 123 -9.90 3.33 -10.47
C THR A 123 -10.74 2.75 -9.34
N ALA A 124 -11.96 2.28 -9.60
CA ALA A 124 -12.79 1.59 -8.62
C ALA A 124 -12.18 0.25 -8.17
N ILE A 125 -11.50 -0.49 -9.06
CA ILE A 125 -10.73 -1.68 -8.68
C ILE A 125 -9.63 -1.29 -7.68
N TRP A 126 -8.87 -0.25 -7.94
CA TRP A 126 -7.81 0.25 -7.04
C TRP A 126 -8.38 0.70 -5.68
N LEU A 127 -9.54 1.37 -5.70
CA LEU A 127 -10.24 1.80 -4.48
C LEU A 127 -10.62 0.61 -3.59
N THR A 128 -11.14 -0.48 -4.18
CA THR A 128 -11.50 -1.68 -3.40
C THR A 128 -10.29 -2.39 -2.82
N GLU A 129 -9.13 -2.33 -3.47
CA GLU A 129 -7.88 -2.86 -2.91
C GLU A 129 -7.44 -2.07 -1.68
N LEU A 130 -7.49 -0.72 -1.74
CA LEU A 130 -7.16 0.12 -0.58
C LEU A 130 -8.14 -0.07 0.58
N ALA A 131 -9.43 -0.25 0.31
CA ALA A 131 -10.41 -0.56 1.34
C ALA A 131 -10.06 -1.85 2.10
N ARG A 132 -9.65 -2.91 1.38
CA ARG A 132 -9.18 -4.16 2.00
C ARG A 132 -7.88 -3.96 2.80
N HIS A 133 -6.98 -3.09 2.35
CA HIS A 133 -5.76 -2.79 3.11
C HIS A 133 -6.06 -2.00 4.38
N TYR A 134 -6.96 -1.02 4.32
CA TYR A 134 -7.44 -0.32 5.50
C TYR A 134 -8.03 -1.28 6.53
N GLN A 135 -8.88 -2.21 6.09
CA GLN A 135 -9.46 -3.23 6.96
C GLN A 135 -8.38 -4.11 7.62
N ARG A 136 -7.41 -4.62 6.84
CA ARG A 136 -6.29 -5.43 7.39
C ARG A 136 -5.47 -4.65 8.42
N LEU A 137 -5.21 -3.36 8.16
CA LEU A 137 -4.53 -2.50 9.13
C LEU A 137 -5.32 -2.41 10.44
N LYS A 138 -6.64 -2.27 10.38
CA LYS A 138 -7.47 -2.26 11.60
C LYS A 138 -7.48 -3.61 12.31
N GLU A 139 -7.52 -4.69 11.58
CA GLU A 139 -7.57 -6.05 12.12
C GLU A 139 -6.27 -6.50 12.80
N VAL A 140 -5.12 -5.96 12.38
CA VAL A 140 -3.82 -6.30 12.98
C VAL A 140 -3.56 -5.58 14.31
N GLU A 141 -4.22 -4.45 14.57
CA GLU A 141 -3.97 -3.62 15.76
C GLU A 141 -3.96 -4.41 17.09
N PRO A 142 -4.94 -5.27 17.40
CA PRO A 142 -4.95 -6.00 18.68
C PRO A 142 -3.80 -7.00 18.83
N ARG A 143 -3.29 -7.55 17.73
CA ARG A 143 -2.18 -8.49 17.74
C ARG A 143 -0.83 -7.80 17.80
N LEU A 144 -0.70 -6.64 17.15
CA LEU A 144 0.56 -5.90 17.03
C LEU A 144 0.83 -5.00 18.24
N PHE A 145 -0.20 -4.26 18.72
CA PHE A 145 0.01 -3.22 19.73
C PHE A 145 -0.06 -3.77 21.15
N VAL A 146 0.75 -4.75 21.46
CA VAL A 146 0.95 -5.33 22.79
C VAL A 146 2.39 -5.08 23.23
N GLY A 147 2.55 -4.73 24.52
CA GLY A 147 3.88 -4.50 25.08
C GLY A 147 4.47 -5.72 25.77
N SER A 148 5.60 -5.54 26.46
CA SER A 148 6.29 -6.58 27.22
C SER A 148 6.86 -6.02 28.52
N VAL A 149 6.58 -6.67 29.66
CA VAL A 149 7.20 -6.42 30.96
C VAL A 149 7.31 -7.75 31.69
N VAL A 150 8.20 -8.62 31.21
CA VAL A 150 8.22 -10.05 31.60
C VAL A 150 9.58 -10.52 32.15
N GLY A 151 10.62 -9.67 32.09
CA GLY A 151 11.94 -9.99 32.64
C GLY A 151 12.81 -10.87 31.74
N ALA A 152 13.86 -11.43 32.30
CA ALA A 152 14.98 -12.02 31.55
C ALA A 152 14.60 -13.13 30.55
N VAL A 153 13.68 -14.01 30.93
CA VAL A 153 13.24 -15.17 30.12
C VAL A 153 11.70 -15.28 30.08
N GLY A 154 10.99 -14.21 30.35
CA GLY A 154 9.54 -14.17 30.23
C GLY A 154 8.75 -14.69 31.44
N THR A 155 9.41 -15.03 32.53
CA THR A 155 8.78 -15.65 33.72
C THR A 155 8.43 -14.67 34.82
N LYS A 156 8.79 -13.38 34.68
CA LYS A 156 8.57 -12.31 35.69
C LYS A 156 9.24 -12.58 37.04
N ALA A 157 10.20 -13.50 37.13
CA ALA A 157 10.77 -13.98 38.40
C ALA A 157 11.37 -12.86 39.27
N SER A 158 11.92 -11.79 38.65
CA SER A 158 12.51 -10.66 39.38
C SER A 158 11.47 -9.60 39.85
N LEU A 159 10.19 -9.73 39.48
CA LEU A 159 9.17 -8.71 39.69
C LEU A 159 8.22 -9.00 40.86
N SER A 160 8.46 -10.06 41.61
CA SER A 160 7.65 -10.49 42.76
C SER A 160 6.19 -10.84 42.43
N ASP A 161 5.35 -10.97 43.45
CA ASP A 161 3.89 -11.20 43.39
C ASP A 161 3.12 -10.04 42.71
N LYS A 162 3.76 -8.89 42.50
CA LYS A 162 3.16 -7.70 41.89
C LYS A 162 3.40 -7.61 40.39
N ALA A 163 4.06 -8.61 39.79
CA ALA A 163 4.50 -8.58 38.41
C ALA A 163 3.35 -8.33 37.39
N ASP A 164 2.23 -9.04 37.54
CA ASP A 164 1.09 -8.92 36.61
C ASP A 164 0.41 -7.55 36.74
N GLU A 165 0.28 -7.02 37.96
CA GLU A 165 -0.28 -5.69 38.18
C GLU A 165 0.66 -4.60 37.66
N LEU A 166 1.99 -4.78 37.78
CA LEU A 166 2.98 -3.88 37.21
C LEU A 166 2.85 -3.83 35.68
N GLU A 167 2.88 -4.99 35.02
CA GLU A 167 2.73 -5.08 33.56
C GLU A 167 1.44 -4.39 33.10
N LYS A 168 0.32 -4.74 33.71
CA LYS A 168 -0.99 -4.13 33.42
C LYS A 168 -0.98 -2.61 33.51
N ARG A 169 -0.40 -2.05 34.57
CA ARG A 169 -0.34 -0.58 34.76
C ARG A 169 0.58 0.09 33.76
N VAL A 170 1.76 -0.49 33.49
CA VAL A 170 2.71 0.05 32.53
C VAL A 170 2.07 0.06 31.13
N LEU A 171 1.56 -1.08 30.67
CA LEU A 171 1.02 -1.19 29.30
C LEU A 171 -0.23 -0.34 29.11
N LYS A 172 -1.11 -0.25 30.12
CA LYS A 172 -2.26 0.66 30.09
C LYS A 172 -1.84 2.13 29.94
N ARG A 173 -0.78 2.57 30.66
CA ARG A 173 -0.25 3.94 30.51
C ARG A 173 0.33 4.22 29.15
N LEU A 174 0.94 3.20 28.52
CA LEU A 174 1.46 3.29 27.17
C LEU A 174 0.37 3.14 26.08
N GLY A 175 -0.87 2.85 26.49
CA GLY A 175 -1.98 2.59 25.57
C GLY A 175 -1.76 1.35 24.72
N LEU A 176 -1.15 0.32 25.31
CA LEU A 176 -0.86 -0.98 24.68
C LEU A 176 -1.69 -2.09 25.30
N GLY A 177 -1.92 -3.14 24.52
CA GLY A 177 -2.53 -4.39 24.97
C GLY A 177 -1.59 -5.18 25.89
N ILE A 178 -2.20 -6.04 26.72
CA ILE A 178 -1.51 -6.96 27.61
C ILE A 178 -1.43 -8.29 26.89
N PRO A 179 -0.24 -8.89 26.71
CA PRO A 179 -0.11 -10.21 26.12
C PRO A 179 -0.62 -11.31 27.08
N GLU A 180 -1.09 -12.42 26.53
CA GLU A 180 -1.50 -13.59 27.31
C GLU A 180 -0.32 -14.28 28.01
N ILE A 181 0.85 -14.24 27.38
CA ILE A 181 2.11 -14.82 27.83
C ILE A 181 3.28 -14.02 27.25
N SER A 182 4.49 -14.27 27.73
CA SER A 182 5.72 -13.73 27.11
C SER A 182 5.78 -14.04 25.61
N TRP A 183 6.03 -13.01 24.81
CA TRP A 183 6.19 -13.13 23.37
C TRP A 183 7.62 -12.84 22.88
N GLN A 184 8.59 -12.82 23.81
CA GLN A 184 9.99 -12.53 23.48
C GLN A 184 10.54 -13.38 22.33
N PRO A 185 10.30 -14.73 22.26
CA PRO A 185 10.70 -15.55 21.11
C PRO A 185 9.66 -15.63 19.99
N ALA A 186 8.42 -15.14 20.20
CA ALA A 186 7.33 -15.21 19.23
C ALA A 186 7.26 -13.93 18.40
N ARG A 187 7.85 -13.93 17.19
CA ARG A 187 8.03 -12.74 16.35
C ARG A 187 7.03 -12.65 15.19
N ASP A 188 6.04 -13.49 15.16
CA ASP A 188 4.96 -13.54 14.16
C ASP A 188 4.23 -12.21 13.99
N ARG A 189 4.03 -11.44 15.07
CA ARG A 189 3.39 -10.11 15.06
C ARG A 189 4.08 -9.12 14.15
N PHE A 190 5.42 -9.04 14.23
CA PHE A 190 6.20 -8.14 13.39
C PHE A 190 6.28 -8.65 11.95
N SER A 191 6.39 -9.96 11.78
CA SER A 191 6.37 -10.60 10.46
C SER A 191 5.03 -10.39 9.76
N GLU A 192 3.89 -10.59 10.45
CA GLU A 192 2.55 -10.29 9.94
C GLU A 192 2.44 -8.82 9.49
N TYR A 193 2.89 -7.90 10.33
CA TYR A 193 2.83 -6.46 10.00
C TYR A 193 3.73 -6.10 8.82
N GLY A 194 4.93 -6.62 8.77
CA GLY A 194 5.83 -6.44 7.63
C GLY A 194 5.25 -6.99 6.33
N MET A 195 4.61 -8.18 6.36
CA MET A 195 3.91 -8.72 5.20
C MET A 195 2.73 -7.83 4.77
N LEU A 196 2.00 -7.24 5.72
CA LEU A 196 0.93 -6.30 5.42
C LEU A 196 1.47 -5.02 4.73
N ILE A 197 2.58 -4.47 5.23
CA ILE A 197 3.31 -3.38 4.56
C ILE A 197 3.67 -3.78 3.12
N GLY A 198 4.15 -5.01 2.92
CA GLY A 198 4.45 -5.56 1.59
C GLY A 198 3.24 -5.64 0.67
N LEU A 199 2.08 -6.07 1.17
CA LEU A 199 0.83 -6.10 0.39
C LEU A 199 0.38 -4.70 -0.05
N ILE A 200 0.44 -3.72 0.84
CA ILE A 200 0.10 -2.32 0.52
C ILE A 200 1.07 -1.77 -0.53
N SER A 201 2.37 -1.98 -0.32
CA SER A 201 3.41 -1.58 -1.27
C SER A 201 3.22 -2.21 -2.65
N GLY A 202 2.86 -3.51 -2.71
CA GLY A 202 2.60 -4.20 -3.97
C GLY A 202 1.42 -3.61 -4.75
N THR A 203 0.32 -3.27 -4.06
CA THR A 203 -0.84 -2.61 -4.69
C THR A 203 -0.47 -1.22 -5.23
N LEU A 204 0.22 -0.41 -4.42
CA LEU A 204 0.62 0.94 -4.83
C LEU A 204 1.66 0.90 -5.96
N GLY A 205 2.60 -0.05 -5.92
CA GLY A 205 3.56 -0.29 -6.99
C GLY A 205 2.89 -0.72 -8.30
N LYS A 206 1.86 -1.57 -8.25
CA LYS A 206 1.04 -1.92 -9.41
C LYS A 206 0.35 -0.68 -10.00
N ILE A 207 -0.27 0.16 -9.17
CA ILE A 207 -0.93 1.40 -9.62
C ILE A 207 0.10 2.35 -10.26
N ALA A 208 1.27 2.51 -9.63
CA ALA A 208 2.36 3.32 -10.15
C ALA A 208 2.83 2.83 -11.54
N ASN A 209 3.06 1.52 -11.68
CA ASN A 209 3.46 0.95 -12.97
C ASN A 209 2.38 1.11 -14.05
N GLU A 210 1.10 0.97 -13.71
CA GLU A 210 0.01 1.22 -14.66
C GLU A 210 0.00 2.68 -15.13
N ILE A 211 0.17 3.63 -14.22
CA ILE A 211 0.25 5.06 -14.57
C ILE A 211 1.48 5.33 -15.46
N LEU A 212 2.63 4.70 -15.16
CA LEU A 212 3.83 4.82 -16.00
C LEU A 212 3.58 4.33 -17.43
N ILE A 213 2.95 3.17 -17.60
CA ILE A 213 2.62 2.62 -18.91
C ILE A 213 1.66 3.56 -19.65
N LEU A 214 0.62 4.05 -18.97
CA LEU A 214 -0.38 4.93 -19.58
C LEU A 214 0.17 6.35 -19.87
N ALA A 215 1.33 6.70 -19.31
CA ALA A 215 2.04 7.96 -19.58
C ALA A 215 3.05 7.90 -20.73
N HIS A 216 3.29 6.71 -21.35
CA HIS A 216 4.15 6.61 -22.52
C HIS A 216 3.61 7.48 -23.66
N ASN A 217 4.49 8.11 -24.43
CA ASN A 217 4.10 9.04 -25.52
C ASN A 217 3.16 8.41 -26.54
N GLU A 218 3.31 7.11 -26.80
CA GLU A 218 2.51 6.34 -27.75
C GLU A 218 1.10 6.04 -27.21
N ILE A 219 0.90 6.12 -25.87
CA ILE A 219 -0.38 5.87 -25.19
C ILE A 219 -0.99 7.20 -24.73
N ASP A 220 -0.26 7.95 -23.91
CA ASP A 220 -0.57 9.31 -23.45
C ASP A 220 -1.98 9.46 -22.86
N GLU A 221 -2.45 8.45 -22.11
CA GLU A 221 -3.77 8.46 -21.49
C GLU A 221 -3.77 9.11 -20.10
N LEU A 222 -2.61 9.11 -19.41
CA LEU A 222 -2.42 9.71 -18.09
C LEU A 222 -1.11 10.49 -18.01
N SER A 223 -1.05 11.47 -17.11
CA SER A 223 0.23 12.06 -16.67
C SER A 223 0.15 12.49 -15.21
N GLU A 224 1.30 12.42 -14.51
CA GLU A 224 1.40 12.95 -13.14
C GLU A 224 1.26 14.47 -13.13
N PRO A 225 0.92 15.09 -11.99
CA PRO A 225 0.87 16.54 -11.88
C PRO A 225 2.26 17.14 -12.10
N PHE A 226 2.30 18.24 -12.85
CA PHE A 226 3.54 18.98 -13.10
C PHE A 226 3.39 20.43 -12.68
N GLY A 227 4.11 20.83 -11.64
CA GLY A 227 4.01 22.16 -11.03
C GLY A 227 5.02 23.17 -11.58
N LYS A 228 4.74 24.46 -11.35
CA LYS A 228 5.66 25.55 -11.70
C LYS A 228 6.99 25.39 -10.95
N GLY A 229 8.10 25.39 -11.68
CA GLY A 229 9.46 25.23 -11.14
C GLY A 229 9.96 23.77 -11.10
N GLN A 230 9.15 22.79 -11.45
CA GLN A 230 9.62 21.43 -11.65
C GLN A 230 10.43 21.32 -12.95
N VAL A 231 11.48 20.48 -12.90
CA VAL A 231 12.33 20.19 -14.07
C VAL A 231 12.03 18.76 -14.52
N GLY A 232 11.38 18.63 -15.67
CA GLY A 232 11.07 17.30 -16.24
C GLY A 232 12.29 16.65 -16.90
N SER A 233 13.17 17.45 -17.51
CA SER A 233 14.39 16.98 -18.14
C SER A 233 15.44 18.10 -18.11
N SER A 234 16.69 17.75 -17.81
CA SER A 234 17.80 18.72 -17.82
C SER A 234 18.24 19.13 -19.22
N THR A 235 17.93 18.31 -20.24
CA THR A 235 18.43 18.46 -21.61
C THR A 235 17.32 18.82 -22.60
N MET A 236 16.11 18.27 -22.43
CA MET A 236 14.97 18.44 -23.35
C MET A 236 13.85 19.22 -22.65
N PRO A 237 13.67 20.53 -22.90
CA PRO A 237 12.74 21.37 -22.16
C PRO A 237 11.26 20.95 -22.23
N HIS A 238 10.87 20.27 -23.31
CA HIS A 238 9.50 19.76 -23.51
C HIS A 238 9.23 18.42 -22.83
N LYS A 239 10.26 17.69 -22.41
CA LYS A 239 10.14 16.34 -21.85
C LYS A 239 9.78 16.43 -20.35
N ARG A 240 8.64 15.86 -20.00
CA ARG A 240 8.16 15.78 -18.62
C ARG A 240 8.22 14.33 -18.14
N ASN A 241 9.34 13.96 -17.53
CA ASN A 241 9.48 12.60 -16.97
C ASN A 241 8.52 12.45 -15.79
N PRO A 242 7.85 11.29 -15.64
CA PRO A 242 6.94 11.00 -14.53
C PRO A 242 7.72 10.57 -13.26
N ALA A 243 8.57 11.47 -12.75
CA ALA A 243 9.58 11.17 -11.74
C ALA A 243 8.99 10.78 -10.36
N ILE A 244 7.80 11.28 -10.02
CA ILE A 244 7.15 10.97 -8.74
C ILE A 244 6.64 9.53 -8.76
N VAL A 245 5.97 9.14 -9.82
CA VAL A 245 5.43 7.79 -9.97
C VAL A 245 6.54 6.76 -10.21
N GLU A 246 7.63 7.12 -10.95
CA GLU A 246 8.84 6.30 -11.09
C GLU A 246 9.44 5.98 -9.71
N ASN A 247 9.56 6.99 -8.84
CA ASN A 247 10.09 6.81 -7.49
C ASN A 247 9.19 5.88 -6.65
N ALA A 248 7.87 6.03 -6.74
CA ALA A 248 6.94 5.12 -6.05
C ALA A 248 7.11 3.67 -6.51
N ALA A 249 7.22 3.43 -7.81
CA ALA A 249 7.44 2.10 -8.39
C ALA A 249 8.81 1.52 -7.97
N CYS A 250 9.88 2.33 -8.01
CA CYS A 250 11.23 1.94 -7.60
C CYS A 250 11.26 1.51 -6.13
N VAL A 251 10.75 2.35 -5.22
CA VAL A 251 10.76 2.06 -3.78
C VAL A 251 9.91 0.83 -3.46
N SER A 252 8.77 0.64 -4.16
CA SER A 252 7.94 -0.56 -4.00
C SER A 252 8.71 -1.85 -4.39
N ASN A 253 9.45 -1.81 -5.49
CA ASN A 253 10.28 -2.94 -5.90
C ASN A 253 11.43 -3.22 -4.92
N THR A 254 12.03 -2.17 -4.35
CA THR A 254 13.10 -2.30 -3.36
C THR A 254 12.57 -2.86 -2.04
N LEU A 255 11.41 -2.40 -1.56
CA LEU A 255 10.78 -2.89 -0.33
C LEU A 255 10.52 -4.41 -0.39
N LYS A 256 10.17 -4.92 -1.55
CA LYS A 256 9.94 -6.34 -1.78
C LYS A 256 11.13 -7.22 -1.37
N ALA A 257 12.36 -6.71 -1.47
CA ALA A 257 13.56 -7.46 -1.07
C ALA A 257 13.57 -7.78 0.44
N ASN A 258 12.96 -6.95 1.27
CA ASN A 258 12.89 -7.14 2.71
C ASN A 258 11.88 -8.22 3.14
N LEU A 259 10.94 -8.64 2.28
CA LEU A 259 9.89 -9.59 2.65
C LEU A 259 10.44 -10.98 3.01
N SER A 260 11.51 -11.41 2.36
CA SER A 260 12.14 -12.71 2.64
C SER A 260 12.72 -12.78 4.06
N VAL A 261 13.19 -11.65 4.57
CA VAL A 261 13.77 -11.56 5.92
C VAL A 261 12.71 -11.75 7.01
N LEU A 262 11.44 -11.37 6.75
CA LEU A 262 10.36 -11.46 7.74
C LEU A 262 10.09 -12.89 8.21
N THR A 263 10.21 -13.88 7.33
CA THR A 263 10.03 -15.29 7.70
C THR A 263 11.23 -15.82 8.47
N ASP A 264 12.44 -15.31 8.18
CA ASP A 264 13.64 -15.67 8.93
C ASP A 264 13.61 -15.08 10.35
N MET A 265 13.05 -13.88 10.52
CA MET A 265 12.86 -13.26 11.83
C MET A 265 11.97 -14.09 12.80
N MET A 266 11.18 -15.03 12.31
CA MET A 266 10.38 -15.92 13.13
C MET A 266 11.16 -17.12 13.71
N LYS A 267 12.40 -17.38 13.22
CA LYS A 267 13.19 -18.56 13.58
C LYS A 267 14.05 -18.34 14.83
N HIS A 268 13.48 -17.73 15.86
CA HIS A 268 14.18 -17.52 17.14
C HIS A 268 14.59 -18.83 17.78
N GLN A 269 15.81 -18.86 18.31
CA GLN A 269 16.32 -19.95 19.13
C GLN A 269 16.12 -19.64 20.62
N HIS A 270 15.69 -20.63 21.38
CA HIS A 270 15.43 -20.51 22.81
C HIS A 270 14.50 -19.33 23.14
N GLU A 271 14.60 -18.76 24.31
CA GLU A 271 13.80 -17.64 24.80
C GLU A 271 14.28 -16.29 24.27
N ARG A 272 15.48 -16.23 23.66
CA ARG A 272 16.03 -15.03 23.01
C ARG A 272 17.17 -15.35 22.06
N ASP A 273 17.00 -15.02 20.80
CA ASP A 273 18.05 -15.09 19.78
C ASP A 273 18.57 -13.69 19.43
N GLY A 274 19.79 -13.41 19.84
CA GLY A 274 20.37 -12.08 19.65
C GLY A 274 20.70 -11.71 18.19
N ALA A 275 20.90 -12.69 17.32
CA ALA A 275 21.17 -12.45 15.90
C ALA A 275 19.88 -12.12 15.15
N ILE A 276 18.85 -12.96 15.31
CA ILE A 276 17.55 -12.80 14.67
C ILE A 276 16.83 -11.54 15.18
N TRP A 277 16.83 -11.31 16.49
CA TRP A 277 16.22 -10.12 17.08
C TRP A 277 16.76 -8.79 16.51
N LYS A 278 18.07 -8.71 16.25
CA LYS A 278 18.67 -7.51 15.67
C LYS A 278 18.26 -7.24 14.23
N MET A 279 17.79 -8.25 13.49
CA MET A 279 17.28 -8.04 12.12
C MET A 279 16.07 -7.10 12.13
N GLU A 280 15.21 -7.21 13.14
CA GLU A 280 14.00 -6.38 13.28
C GLU A 280 14.31 -4.90 13.43
N TRP A 281 15.41 -4.56 14.14
CA TRP A 281 15.79 -3.17 14.39
C TRP A 281 16.15 -2.41 13.12
N LYS A 282 16.54 -3.15 12.07
CA LYS A 282 16.79 -2.59 10.75
C LYS A 282 15.56 -2.69 9.86
N ILE A 283 15.03 -3.88 9.72
CA ILE A 283 14.02 -4.19 8.70
C ILE A 283 12.68 -3.47 8.97
N MET A 284 12.19 -3.47 10.21
CA MET A 284 10.88 -2.88 10.50
C MET A 284 10.85 -1.37 10.30
N PRO A 285 11.81 -0.57 10.81
CA PRO A 285 11.85 0.86 10.53
C PRO A 285 12.05 1.17 9.05
N GLU A 286 12.94 0.44 8.36
CA GLU A 286 13.22 0.63 6.94
C GLU A 286 11.97 0.41 6.08
N MET A 287 11.24 -0.66 6.33
CA MET A 287 9.98 -0.94 5.62
C MET A 287 8.91 0.14 5.88
N CYS A 288 8.83 0.64 7.12
CA CYS A 288 7.91 1.74 7.45
C CYS A 288 8.28 3.03 6.71
N LEU A 289 9.56 3.38 6.65
CA LEU A 289 10.05 4.54 5.91
C LEU A 289 9.78 4.42 4.41
N MET A 290 10.07 3.26 3.82
CA MET A 290 9.80 2.99 2.41
C MET A 290 8.31 3.09 2.08
N LEU A 291 7.44 2.49 2.90
CA LEU A 291 5.99 2.61 2.69
C LEU A 291 5.52 4.06 2.82
N SER A 292 6.06 4.84 3.75
CA SER A 292 5.75 6.26 3.88
C SER A 292 6.08 7.05 2.61
N VAL A 293 7.23 6.78 1.98
CA VAL A 293 7.63 7.40 0.71
C VAL A 293 6.68 7.02 -0.41
N ILE A 294 6.32 5.73 -0.52
CA ILE A 294 5.37 5.26 -1.55
C ILE A 294 4.01 5.94 -1.37
N LEU A 295 3.49 5.98 -0.14
CA LEU A 295 2.22 6.63 0.17
C LEU A 295 2.23 8.12 -0.17
N ASP A 296 3.31 8.82 0.17
CA ASP A 296 3.44 10.26 -0.08
C ASP A 296 3.49 10.60 -1.58
N ASN A 297 4.30 9.86 -2.33
CA ASN A 297 4.36 9.97 -3.78
C ASN A 297 2.99 9.70 -4.41
N MET A 298 2.32 8.63 -4.00
CA MET A 298 1.03 8.25 -4.58
C MET A 298 -0.10 9.21 -4.19
N LYS A 299 -0.05 9.86 -3.00
CA LYS A 299 -0.98 10.96 -2.67
C LYS A 299 -0.83 12.12 -3.64
N THR A 300 0.41 12.49 -3.93
CA THR A 300 0.69 13.57 -4.91
C THR A 300 0.20 13.19 -6.29
N VAL A 301 0.53 11.99 -6.76
CA VAL A 301 0.15 11.50 -8.10
C VAL A 301 -1.36 11.40 -8.26
N LEU A 302 -2.05 10.66 -7.38
CA LEU A 302 -3.49 10.44 -7.51
C LEU A 302 -4.33 11.67 -7.19
N GLY A 303 -3.81 12.55 -6.31
CA GLY A 303 -4.46 13.82 -5.98
C GLY A 303 -4.44 14.85 -7.11
N GLY A 304 -3.45 14.76 -8.01
CA GLY A 304 -3.27 15.68 -9.14
C GLY A 304 -3.22 15.01 -10.52
N LEU A 305 -3.70 13.75 -10.63
CA LEU A 305 -3.61 12.95 -11.85
C LEU A 305 -4.32 13.64 -13.03
N ASN A 306 -3.59 13.89 -14.10
CA ASN A 306 -4.16 14.35 -15.34
C ASN A 306 -4.69 13.16 -16.14
N VAL A 307 -5.95 13.24 -16.56
CA VAL A 307 -6.62 12.20 -17.35
C VAL A 307 -6.92 12.78 -18.74
N HIS A 308 -6.29 12.22 -19.76
CA HIS A 308 -6.37 12.71 -21.13
C HIS A 308 -7.51 11.97 -21.86
N VAL A 309 -8.75 12.41 -21.62
CA VAL A 309 -9.98 11.74 -22.10
C VAL A 309 -10.00 11.61 -23.63
N GLU A 310 -9.55 12.64 -24.34
CA GLU A 310 -9.50 12.61 -25.80
C GLU A 310 -8.49 11.59 -26.34
N LYS A 311 -7.38 11.40 -25.62
CA LYS A 311 -6.41 10.35 -25.97
C LYS A 311 -6.95 8.96 -25.70
N MET A 312 -7.65 8.76 -24.58
CA MET A 312 -8.34 7.50 -24.30
C MET A 312 -9.31 7.15 -25.42
N ARG A 313 -10.08 8.14 -25.89
CA ARG A 313 -11.02 7.97 -27.01
C ARG A 313 -10.27 7.64 -28.31
N HIS A 314 -9.25 8.40 -28.65
CA HIS A 314 -8.43 8.17 -29.86
C HIS A 314 -7.80 6.78 -29.87
N ASN A 315 -7.28 6.33 -28.74
CA ASN A 315 -6.61 5.03 -28.64
C ASN A 315 -7.54 3.84 -28.91
N MET A 316 -8.85 3.99 -28.73
CA MET A 316 -9.83 2.95 -29.08
C MET A 316 -9.96 2.76 -30.60
N ASP A 317 -9.58 3.76 -31.40
CA ASP A 317 -9.67 3.70 -32.86
C ASP A 317 -8.40 3.17 -33.54
N ILE A 318 -7.27 3.03 -32.80
CA ILE A 318 -5.95 2.63 -33.34
C ILE A 318 -6.03 1.30 -34.10
N LEU A 319 -6.83 0.34 -33.61
CA LEU A 319 -7.00 -0.96 -34.26
C LEU A 319 -8.08 -0.94 -35.37
N GLY A 320 -8.57 0.24 -35.81
CA GLY A 320 -9.55 0.31 -36.90
C GLY A 320 -10.85 -0.45 -36.62
N GLY A 321 -11.24 -0.59 -35.37
CA GLY A 321 -12.49 -1.24 -34.95
C GLY A 321 -12.40 -2.74 -34.65
N PHE A 322 -11.24 -3.41 -34.83
CA PHE A 322 -11.10 -4.85 -34.57
C PHE A 322 -11.45 -5.25 -33.13
N MET A 323 -11.34 -4.35 -32.15
CA MET A 323 -11.76 -4.59 -30.77
C MET A 323 -13.28 -4.86 -30.64
N LEU A 324 -14.07 -4.51 -31.65
CA LEU A 324 -15.54 -4.68 -31.66
C LEU A 324 -15.98 -5.94 -32.41
N ALA A 325 -15.06 -6.76 -32.90
CA ALA A 325 -15.37 -7.99 -33.62
C ALA A 325 -16.30 -8.92 -32.81
N GLU A 326 -16.06 -9.05 -31.50
CA GLU A 326 -16.91 -9.81 -30.58
C GLU A 326 -18.35 -9.28 -30.58
N ARG A 327 -18.54 -7.96 -30.50
CA ARG A 327 -19.86 -7.32 -30.48
C ARG A 327 -20.65 -7.58 -31.73
N VAL A 328 -19.99 -7.44 -32.91
CA VAL A 328 -20.61 -7.73 -34.21
C VAL A 328 -20.94 -9.20 -34.32
N MET A 329 -20.07 -10.09 -33.88
CA MET A 329 -20.30 -11.53 -33.86
C MET A 329 -21.52 -11.90 -33.03
N PHE A 330 -21.69 -11.33 -31.82
CA PHE A 330 -22.89 -11.61 -31.02
C PHE A 330 -24.19 -11.07 -31.65
N ALA A 331 -24.15 -9.85 -32.19
CA ALA A 331 -25.32 -9.30 -32.89
C ALA A 331 -25.72 -10.14 -34.11
N LEU A 332 -24.75 -10.67 -34.86
CA LEU A 332 -24.99 -11.57 -36.00
C LEU A 332 -25.44 -12.95 -35.52
N SER A 333 -24.98 -13.45 -34.38
CA SER A 333 -25.33 -14.78 -33.88
C SER A 333 -26.83 -14.94 -33.56
N ASP A 334 -27.49 -13.88 -33.18
CA ASP A 334 -28.93 -13.88 -32.93
C ASP A 334 -29.77 -14.07 -34.23
N LYS A 335 -29.15 -13.75 -35.39
CA LYS A 335 -29.80 -13.78 -36.71
C LYS A 335 -29.35 -14.96 -37.57
N ALA A 336 -28.05 -15.31 -37.52
CA ALA A 336 -27.45 -16.34 -38.39
C ALA A 336 -27.02 -17.62 -37.63
N GLY A 337 -27.12 -17.62 -36.29
CA GLY A 337 -26.60 -18.68 -35.44
C GLY A 337 -25.13 -18.48 -35.08
N LYS A 338 -24.76 -18.98 -33.90
CA LYS A 338 -23.46 -18.68 -33.27
C LYS A 338 -22.23 -19.11 -34.10
N GLN A 339 -22.24 -20.32 -34.65
CA GLN A 339 -21.10 -20.85 -35.40
C GLN A 339 -20.91 -20.12 -36.74
N THR A 340 -22.01 -19.89 -37.46
CA THR A 340 -21.99 -19.14 -38.72
C THR A 340 -21.56 -17.69 -38.50
N ALA A 341 -22.06 -17.03 -37.45
CA ALA A 341 -21.62 -15.67 -37.11
C ALA A 341 -20.15 -15.59 -36.78
N HIS A 342 -19.61 -16.56 -36.01
CA HIS A 342 -18.21 -16.63 -35.70
C HIS A 342 -17.35 -16.78 -36.97
N GLU A 343 -17.71 -17.70 -37.88
CA GLU A 343 -16.99 -17.94 -39.13
C GLU A 343 -16.98 -16.69 -40.01
N ILE A 344 -18.15 -16.08 -40.24
CA ILE A 344 -18.27 -14.86 -41.07
C ILE A 344 -17.40 -13.71 -40.50
N VAL A 345 -17.52 -13.43 -39.19
CA VAL A 345 -16.76 -12.32 -38.59
C VAL A 345 -15.26 -12.63 -38.51
N TYR A 346 -14.89 -13.90 -38.31
CA TYR A 346 -13.49 -14.33 -38.34
C TYR A 346 -12.88 -14.13 -39.75
N GLU A 347 -13.57 -14.62 -40.81
CA GLU A 347 -13.10 -14.46 -42.19
C GLU A 347 -12.98 -12.98 -42.60
N ALA A 348 -13.99 -12.17 -42.27
CA ALA A 348 -13.96 -10.73 -42.52
C ALA A 348 -12.79 -10.04 -41.77
N SER A 349 -12.55 -10.45 -40.53
CA SER A 349 -11.45 -9.92 -39.72
C SER A 349 -10.08 -10.28 -40.30
N MET A 350 -9.90 -11.54 -40.68
CA MET A 350 -8.63 -12.01 -41.28
C MET A 350 -8.37 -11.34 -42.63
N SER A 351 -9.38 -11.29 -43.51
CA SER A 351 -9.28 -10.58 -44.78
C SER A 351 -8.93 -9.10 -44.59
N GLY A 352 -9.57 -8.42 -43.63
CA GLY A 352 -9.25 -7.03 -43.30
C GLY A 352 -7.80 -6.85 -42.88
N GLN A 353 -7.25 -7.75 -42.04
CA GLN A 353 -5.86 -7.69 -41.60
C GLN A 353 -4.88 -7.96 -42.75
N GLU A 354 -5.17 -8.95 -43.62
CA GLU A 354 -4.33 -9.29 -44.76
C GLU A 354 -4.32 -8.18 -45.83
N GLU A 355 -5.47 -7.51 -46.06
CA GLU A 355 -5.57 -6.39 -46.98
C GLU A 355 -5.09 -5.06 -46.39
N GLY A 356 -4.80 -4.99 -45.09
CA GLY A 356 -4.39 -3.77 -44.41
C GLY A 356 -5.50 -2.70 -44.29
N ILE A 357 -6.76 -3.14 -44.31
CA ILE A 357 -7.95 -2.27 -44.15
C ILE A 357 -8.49 -2.37 -42.73
N THR A 358 -9.32 -1.40 -42.34
CA THR A 358 -9.98 -1.40 -41.03
C THR A 358 -11.03 -2.50 -40.93
N PHE A 359 -11.30 -2.95 -39.69
CA PHE A 359 -12.43 -3.88 -39.43
C PHE A 359 -13.75 -3.30 -39.92
N VAL A 360 -13.94 -2.00 -39.75
CA VAL A 360 -15.12 -1.27 -40.25
C VAL A 360 -15.29 -1.42 -41.76
N GLU A 361 -14.19 -1.27 -42.52
CA GLU A 361 -14.21 -1.46 -43.99
C GLU A 361 -14.46 -2.91 -44.37
N ALA A 362 -13.78 -3.86 -43.68
CA ALA A 362 -13.92 -5.28 -43.95
C ALA A 362 -15.37 -5.77 -43.78
N ILE A 363 -16.01 -5.46 -42.66
CA ILE A 363 -17.40 -5.88 -42.40
C ILE A 363 -18.43 -5.14 -43.26
N ASN A 364 -18.15 -3.88 -43.67
CA ASN A 364 -19.02 -3.16 -44.59
C ASN A 364 -18.96 -3.72 -46.04
N ARG A 365 -17.87 -4.41 -46.42
CA ARG A 365 -17.75 -5.10 -47.72
C ARG A 365 -18.43 -6.47 -47.73
N ASP A 366 -18.55 -7.14 -46.57
CA ASP A 366 -19.09 -8.50 -46.49
C ASP A 366 -20.62 -8.49 -46.63
N THR A 367 -21.13 -9.02 -47.73
CA THR A 367 -22.57 -9.09 -48.01
C THR A 367 -23.32 -9.96 -47.00
N ARG A 368 -22.70 -11.03 -46.47
CA ARG A 368 -23.29 -11.92 -45.49
C ARG A 368 -23.67 -11.21 -44.18
N ILE A 369 -22.86 -10.19 -43.81
CA ILE A 369 -23.14 -9.36 -42.64
C ILE A 369 -24.27 -8.38 -42.96
N ARG A 370 -24.22 -7.71 -44.14
CA ARG A 370 -25.22 -6.71 -44.53
C ARG A 370 -26.60 -7.31 -44.81
N ASP A 371 -26.67 -8.58 -45.18
CA ASP A 371 -27.95 -9.29 -45.36
C ASP A 371 -28.69 -9.49 -44.05
N HIS A 372 -27.99 -9.45 -42.93
CA HIS A 372 -28.56 -9.66 -41.59
C HIS A 372 -28.60 -8.40 -40.72
N ILE A 373 -27.65 -7.46 -40.90
CA ILE A 373 -27.49 -6.28 -40.05
C ILE A 373 -27.60 -5.03 -40.92
N SER A 374 -28.53 -4.12 -40.61
CA SER A 374 -28.68 -2.85 -41.32
C SER A 374 -27.44 -1.95 -41.10
N GLN A 375 -27.22 -1.00 -42.03
CA GLN A 375 -26.10 -0.06 -41.90
C GLN A 375 -26.21 0.79 -40.64
N GLU A 376 -27.42 1.18 -40.23
CA GLU A 376 -27.66 1.94 -39.01
C GLU A 376 -27.28 1.12 -37.75
N GLU A 377 -27.74 -0.12 -37.70
CA GLU A 377 -27.42 -1.07 -36.64
C GLU A 377 -25.91 -1.34 -36.60
N LEU A 378 -25.26 -1.53 -37.74
CA LEU A 378 -23.83 -1.75 -37.84
C LEU A 378 -23.02 -0.55 -37.34
N ASN A 379 -23.40 0.66 -37.70
CA ASN A 379 -22.79 1.88 -37.21
C ASN A 379 -22.89 2.01 -35.68
N ALA A 380 -24.02 1.64 -35.08
CA ALA A 380 -24.22 1.62 -33.65
C ALA A 380 -23.36 0.56 -32.96
N LEU A 381 -23.20 -0.62 -33.59
CA LEU A 381 -22.33 -1.70 -33.07
C LEU A 381 -20.85 -1.31 -33.09
N LEU A 382 -20.45 -0.46 -34.04
CA LEU A 382 -19.06 -0.03 -34.24
C LEU A 382 -18.66 1.17 -33.40
N ASP A 383 -19.53 1.70 -32.54
CA ASP A 383 -19.17 2.72 -31.56
C ASP A 383 -18.60 2.07 -30.29
N PRO A 384 -17.26 2.15 -30.05
CA PRO A 384 -16.63 1.52 -28.88
C PRO A 384 -17.08 2.14 -27.56
N THR A 385 -17.52 3.40 -27.57
CA THR A 385 -17.95 4.11 -26.35
C THR A 385 -19.21 3.51 -25.72
N THR A 386 -19.98 2.78 -26.49
CA THR A 386 -21.23 2.13 -26.07
C THR A 386 -21.08 0.66 -25.68
N TYR A 387 -19.85 0.10 -25.79
CA TYR A 387 -19.59 -1.32 -25.50
C TYR A 387 -18.73 -1.50 -24.23
N VAL A 388 -19.07 -0.81 -23.17
CA VAL A 388 -18.36 -0.87 -21.88
C VAL A 388 -19.02 -1.83 -20.88
N GLY A 389 -20.01 -2.64 -21.33
CA GLY A 389 -20.75 -3.56 -20.48
C GLY A 389 -21.42 -2.83 -19.30
N ASN A 390 -21.39 -3.46 -18.14
CA ASN A 390 -21.91 -2.89 -16.89
C ASN A 390 -20.80 -2.26 -16.01
N ALA A 391 -19.72 -1.77 -16.64
CA ALA A 391 -18.64 -1.11 -15.91
C ALA A 391 -19.14 0.12 -15.11
N PRO A 392 -20.01 1.00 -15.65
CA PRO A 392 -20.56 2.11 -14.87
C PRO A 392 -21.36 1.67 -13.63
N GLU A 393 -22.18 0.64 -13.74
CA GLU A 393 -22.98 0.09 -12.62
C GLU A 393 -22.09 -0.57 -11.56
N GLN A 394 -20.96 -1.16 -11.95
CA GLN A 394 -19.95 -1.66 -11.01
C GLN A 394 -19.30 -0.52 -10.25
N VAL A 395 -18.98 0.58 -10.92
CA VAL A 395 -18.49 1.80 -10.27
C VAL A 395 -19.48 2.31 -9.23
N ASP A 396 -20.77 2.44 -9.61
CA ASP A 396 -21.83 2.90 -8.70
C ASP A 396 -21.91 2.04 -7.43
N ARG A 397 -21.85 0.71 -7.57
CA ARG A 397 -21.85 -0.20 -6.42
C ARG A 397 -20.63 0.03 -5.50
N VAL A 398 -19.43 0.15 -6.08
CA VAL A 398 -18.21 0.38 -5.30
C VAL A 398 -18.25 1.73 -4.57
N VAL A 399 -18.71 2.78 -5.26
CA VAL A 399 -18.86 4.12 -4.67
C VAL A 399 -19.87 4.07 -3.51
N ALA A 400 -21.03 3.47 -3.72
CA ALA A 400 -22.07 3.35 -2.68
C ALA A 400 -21.56 2.56 -1.46
N GLN A 401 -20.90 1.44 -1.67
CA GLN A 401 -20.31 0.62 -0.59
C GLN A 401 -19.21 1.38 0.17
N THR A 402 -18.35 2.10 -0.54
CA THR A 402 -17.28 2.89 0.06
C THR A 402 -17.84 3.99 0.95
N LYS A 403 -18.86 4.70 0.49
CA LYS A 403 -19.54 5.74 1.27
C LYS A 403 -20.28 5.16 2.48
N ALA A 404 -20.97 4.05 2.31
CA ALA A 404 -21.72 3.38 3.38
C ALA A 404 -20.82 2.80 4.47
N SER A 405 -19.64 2.30 4.12
CA SER A 405 -18.69 1.72 5.09
C SER A 405 -18.05 2.74 6.03
N GLY A 406 -18.05 4.01 5.67
CA GLY A 406 -17.50 5.11 6.47
C GLY A 406 -15.99 5.09 6.69
N TRP A 407 -15.23 4.18 6.08
CA TRP A 407 -13.79 4.06 6.31
C TRP A 407 -12.97 5.27 5.84
N LEU A 408 -13.54 6.10 4.95
CA LEU A 408 -12.94 7.35 4.50
C LEU A 408 -13.25 8.55 5.41
N ASN A 409 -14.17 8.39 6.36
CA ASN A 409 -14.51 9.45 7.31
C ASN A 409 -13.34 9.70 8.28
N ASP A 410 -13.28 10.90 8.82
CA ASP A 410 -12.20 11.34 9.70
C ASP A 410 -12.23 10.63 11.07
#